data_1a8297bd32986ca8f436c93af4094ae6
#
_entry.id   1a8297bd32986ca8f436c93af4094ae6
#
_cell.length_a   1.000
_cell.length_b   1.000
_cell.length_c   1.000
_cell.angle_alpha   90.00
_cell.angle_beta   90.00
_cell.angle_gamma   90.00
#
_symmetry.space_group_name_H-M   'P 1'
#
loop_
_entity.id
_entity.type
_entity.pdbx_description
1 polymer ?
#
loop_
_entity_poly.entity_id
_entity_poly.type
_entity_poly.pdbx_seq_one_letter_code
_entity_poly.pdbx_strand_id
1 'polypeptide(L)'
;MPATRPELLERIKKAADSDPLERAEAVAIAEWLEREPEQVLAPLLEAGQEIGRQGHGDVITVSRNVFIPLTNLCRDRCSYCTFAKDPRSPEAKTYALEEVRAISRKARRAGCSEALFCLGDKPEVAYRGYRDWLGAQGYGSTAEYLVEA
;
A
#
# COMPACT_ATOMS: atom_id res chain seq x y z
N MET A 1 21.21 11.14 -29.94
CA MET A 1 20.21 10.40 -30.73
C MET A 1 19.39 9.55 -29.77
N PRO A 2 18.10 9.33 -29.93
CA PRO A 2 17.39 8.39 -29.07
C PRO A 2 17.99 6.98 -29.25
N ALA A 3 18.11 6.23 -28.13
CA ALA A 3 18.63 4.87 -28.15
C ALA A 3 17.74 3.96 -29.02
N THR A 4 18.36 3.05 -29.76
CA THR A 4 17.63 2.07 -30.57
C THR A 4 17.06 0.94 -29.67
N ARG A 5 16.06 0.21 -30.16
CA ARG A 5 15.46 -0.91 -29.40
C ARG A 5 16.48 -1.98 -28.96
N PRO A 6 17.44 -2.44 -29.81
CA PRO A 6 18.48 -3.34 -29.37
C PRO A 6 19.36 -2.76 -28.26
N GLU A 7 19.71 -1.48 -28.34
CA GLU A 7 20.48 -0.79 -27.30
C GLU A 7 19.69 -0.74 -25.98
N LEU A 8 18.38 -0.48 -26.03
CA LEU A 8 17.52 -0.48 -24.83
C LEU A 8 17.44 -1.88 -24.19
N LEU A 9 17.34 -2.95 -24.99
CA LEU A 9 17.38 -4.33 -24.45
C LEU A 9 18.71 -4.64 -23.75
N GLU A 10 19.82 -4.23 -24.32
CA GLU A 10 21.13 -4.38 -23.67
C GLU A 10 21.23 -3.55 -22.38
N ARG A 11 20.64 -2.37 -22.36
CA ARG A 11 20.58 -1.53 -21.15
C ARG A 11 19.73 -2.17 -20.04
N ILE A 12 18.60 -2.78 -20.38
CA ILE A 12 17.76 -3.53 -19.42
C ILE A 12 18.58 -4.66 -18.78
N LYS A 13 19.33 -5.42 -19.57
CA LYS A 13 20.19 -6.51 -19.06
C LYS A 13 21.30 -5.99 -18.14
N LYS A 14 22.00 -4.92 -18.54
CA LYS A 14 23.07 -4.30 -17.75
C LYS A 14 22.57 -3.69 -16.44
N ALA A 15 21.33 -3.25 -16.38
CA ALA A 15 20.74 -2.74 -15.16
C ALA A 15 20.70 -3.81 -14.05
N ALA A 16 20.60 -5.09 -14.41
CA ALA A 16 20.70 -6.20 -13.47
C ALA A 16 22.11 -6.37 -12.88
N ASP A 17 23.15 -5.90 -13.58
CA ASP A 17 24.55 -5.96 -13.16
C ASP A 17 25.00 -4.70 -12.37
N SER A 18 24.05 -4.01 -11.71
CA SER A 18 24.30 -2.80 -10.92
C SER A 18 24.69 -1.54 -11.72
N ASP A 19 24.35 -1.51 -13.00
CA ASP A 19 24.48 -0.33 -13.86
C ASP A 19 23.08 0.31 -14.09
N PRO A 20 22.63 1.23 -13.21
CA PRO A 20 21.26 1.72 -13.21
C PRO A 20 20.92 2.45 -14.52
N LEU A 21 19.65 2.34 -14.92
CA LEU A 21 19.16 3.05 -16.10
C LEU A 21 19.19 4.57 -15.89
N GLU A 22 19.68 5.26 -16.89
CA GLU A 22 19.51 6.71 -16.98
C GLU A 22 18.02 7.07 -17.19
N ARG A 23 17.62 8.27 -16.73
CA ARG A 23 16.22 8.71 -16.85
C ARG A 23 15.70 8.64 -18.28
N ALA A 24 16.51 9.05 -19.26
CA ALA A 24 16.11 9.04 -20.66
C ALA A 24 15.89 7.61 -21.19
N GLU A 25 16.72 6.66 -20.75
CA GLU A 25 16.58 5.25 -21.08
C GLU A 25 15.33 4.65 -20.47
N ALA A 26 15.06 4.93 -19.18
CA ALA A 26 13.86 4.48 -18.49
C ALA A 26 12.58 5.00 -19.14
N VAL A 27 12.55 6.26 -19.56
CA VAL A 27 11.40 6.84 -20.29
C VAL A 27 11.23 6.16 -21.65
N ALA A 28 12.31 5.97 -22.41
CA ALA A 28 12.25 5.32 -23.72
C ALA A 28 11.77 3.86 -23.62
N ILE A 29 12.20 3.14 -22.57
CA ILE A 29 11.74 1.77 -22.28
C ILE A 29 10.24 1.78 -21.93
N ALA A 30 9.78 2.71 -21.10
CA ALA A 30 8.37 2.83 -20.74
C ALA A 30 7.48 3.12 -21.95
N GLU A 31 7.89 4.06 -22.82
CA GLU A 31 7.18 4.35 -24.06
C GLU A 31 7.16 3.16 -25.03
N TRP A 32 8.23 2.37 -25.04
CA TRP A 32 8.27 1.16 -25.85
C TRP A 32 7.36 0.08 -25.27
N LEU A 33 7.36 -0.09 -23.94
CA LEU A 33 6.47 -1.03 -23.24
C LEU A 33 4.98 -0.73 -23.50
N GLU A 34 4.59 0.54 -23.57
CA GLU A 34 3.21 0.93 -23.90
C GLU A 34 2.81 0.52 -25.32
N ARG A 35 3.73 0.56 -26.27
CA ARG A 35 3.45 0.31 -27.67
C ARG A 35 3.57 -1.16 -28.07
N GLU A 36 4.53 -1.86 -27.50
CA GLU A 36 4.90 -3.22 -27.90
C GLU A 36 5.29 -4.06 -26.67
N PRO A 37 4.35 -4.30 -25.72
CA PRO A 37 4.63 -4.97 -24.45
C PRO A 37 5.24 -6.35 -24.61
N GLU A 38 4.88 -7.09 -25.65
CA GLU A 38 5.38 -8.44 -25.94
C GLU A 38 6.89 -8.50 -26.19
N GLN A 39 7.51 -7.39 -26.61
CA GLN A 39 8.95 -7.33 -26.90
C GLN A 39 9.78 -6.92 -25.69
N VAL A 40 9.19 -6.20 -24.72
CA VAL A 40 9.88 -5.54 -23.62
C VAL A 40 9.61 -6.17 -22.28
N LEU A 41 8.38 -6.68 -22.07
CA LEU A 41 7.96 -7.15 -20.75
C LEU A 41 8.81 -8.29 -20.22
N ALA A 42 9.10 -9.30 -21.03
CA ALA A 42 9.89 -10.44 -20.60
C ALA A 42 11.33 -10.03 -20.20
N PRO A 43 12.09 -9.27 -21.01
CA PRO A 43 13.41 -8.78 -20.58
C PRO A 43 13.38 -7.92 -19.32
N LEU A 44 12.36 -7.10 -19.12
CA LEU A 44 12.20 -6.29 -17.89
C LEU A 44 11.95 -7.17 -16.67
N LEU A 45 11.09 -8.17 -16.78
CA LEU A 45 10.82 -9.12 -15.70
C LEU A 45 12.05 -9.95 -15.34
N GLU A 46 12.80 -10.42 -16.33
CA GLU A 46 14.05 -11.17 -16.13
C GLU A 46 15.09 -10.31 -15.40
N ALA A 47 15.31 -9.08 -15.84
CA ALA A 47 16.24 -8.16 -15.18
C ALA A 47 15.80 -7.82 -13.75
N GLY A 48 14.49 -7.54 -13.54
CA GLY A 48 13.94 -7.29 -12.22
C GLY A 48 14.06 -8.49 -11.28
N GLN A 49 13.84 -9.69 -11.79
CA GLN A 49 14.03 -10.94 -11.04
C GLN A 49 15.48 -11.16 -10.64
N GLU A 50 16.43 -10.89 -11.54
CA GLU A 50 17.85 -11.01 -11.25
C GLU A 50 18.29 -10.01 -10.17
N ILE A 51 17.88 -8.75 -10.25
CA ILE A 51 18.12 -7.75 -9.20
C ILE A 51 17.54 -8.20 -7.86
N GLY A 52 16.31 -8.71 -7.86
CA GLY A 52 15.66 -9.25 -6.66
C GLY A 52 16.45 -10.42 -6.06
N ARG A 53 16.93 -11.34 -6.90
CA ARG A 53 17.74 -12.49 -6.49
C ARG A 53 19.09 -12.09 -5.91
N GLN A 54 19.75 -11.09 -6.49
CA GLN A 54 21.00 -10.54 -5.95
C GLN A 54 20.81 -9.89 -4.58
N GLY A 55 19.69 -9.19 -4.37
CA GLY A 55 19.38 -8.53 -3.09
C GLY A 55 18.89 -9.45 -1.98
N HIS A 56 18.09 -10.46 -2.33
CA HIS A 56 17.35 -11.29 -1.36
C HIS A 56 17.57 -12.79 -1.51
N GLY A 57 18.39 -13.24 -2.47
CA GLY A 57 18.55 -14.65 -2.82
C GLY A 57 17.25 -15.23 -3.38
N ASP A 58 17.07 -16.54 -3.19
CA ASP A 58 15.87 -17.26 -3.62
C ASP A 58 14.76 -17.29 -2.55
N VAL A 59 14.86 -16.43 -1.52
CA VAL A 59 13.92 -16.39 -0.41
C VAL A 59 12.83 -15.37 -0.66
N ILE A 60 11.57 -15.83 -0.67
CA ILE A 60 10.38 -14.98 -0.69
C ILE A 60 9.75 -15.02 0.69
N THR A 61 9.61 -13.86 1.33
CA THR A 61 8.89 -13.74 2.59
C THR A 61 7.41 -13.53 2.35
N VAL A 62 6.58 -14.23 3.13
CA VAL A 62 5.13 -14.08 3.09
C VAL A 62 4.63 -13.77 4.48
N SER A 63 3.92 -12.65 4.63
CA SER A 63 3.18 -12.34 5.85
C SER A 63 1.67 -12.50 5.60
N ARG A 64 1.02 -13.27 6.47
CA ARG A 64 -0.44 -13.43 6.47
C ARG A 64 -1.05 -12.39 7.38
N ASN A 65 -1.56 -11.32 6.79
CA ASN A 65 -2.14 -10.18 7.50
C ASN A 65 -3.66 -10.24 7.54
N VAL A 66 -4.25 -9.78 8.64
CA VAL A 66 -5.62 -9.29 8.65
C VAL A 66 -5.61 -7.78 8.52
N PHE A 67 -6.41 -7.26 7.60
CA PHE A 67 -6.61 -5.83 7.43
C PHE A 67 -7.77 -5.36 8.30
N ILE A 68 -7.51 -4.39 9.19
CA ILE A 68 -8.52 -3.81 10.11
C ILE A 68 -8.64 -2.32 9.81
N PRO A 69 -9.69 -1.90 9.08
CA PRO A 69 -9.94 -0.49 8.78
C PRO A 69 -10.62 0.20 9.98
N LEU A 70 -9.85 0.53 11.02
CA LEU A 70 -10.36 0.98 12.32
C LEU A 70 -11.40 2.11 12.22
N THR A 71 -11.13 3.12 11.37
CA THR A 71 -12.09 4.14 10.99
C THR A 71 -11.84 4.63 9.57
N ASN A 72 -12.90 4.80 8.79
CA ASN A 72 -12.83 5.41 7.47
C ASN A 72 -13.19 6.91 7.48
N LEU A 73 -13.41 7.50 8.64
CA LEU A 73 -13.49 8.94 8.79
C LEU A 73 -12.11 9.55 8.68
N CYS A 74 -11.96 10.62 7.90
CA CYS A 74 -10.67 11.26 7.65
C CYS A 74 -10.84 12.76 7.52
N ARG A 75 -9.93 13.56 8.09
CA ARG A 75 -9.94 15.02 7.88
C ARG A 75 -9.50 15.40 6.47
N ASP A 76 -8.70 14.55 5.81
CA ASP A 76 -8.14 14.84 4.51
C ASP A 76 -9.07 14.41 3.36
N ARG A 77 -8.90 15.05 2.20
CA ARG A 77 -9.65 14.80 0.97
C ARG A 77 -8.68 14.57 -0.19
N CYS A 78 -8.00 13.44 -0.17
CA CYS A 78 -7.07 13.07 -1.23
C CYS A 78 -7.83 12.63 -2.48
N SER A 79 -7.49 13.17 -3.64
CA SER A 79 -8.21 12.96 -4.89
C SER A 79 -8.27 11.49 -5.35
N TYR A 80 -7.30 10.66 -4.96
CA TYR A 80 -7.25 9.24 -5.28
C TYR A 80 -7.82 8.30 -4.20
N CYS A 81 -8.18 8.84 -3.04
CA CYS A 81 -8.60 8.02 -1.90
C CYS A 81 -10.06 7.59 -2.03
N THR A 82 -10.30 6.29 -2.13
CA THR A 82 -11.64 5.68 -2.11
C THR A 82 -12.07 5.22 -0.71
N PHE A 83 -11.16 5.21 0.25
CA PHE A 83 -11.37 4.72 1.60
C PHE A 83 -12.10 5.73 2.50
N ALA A 84 -11.70 7.02 2.44
CA ALA A 84 -12.27 8.06 3.28
C ALA A 84 -13.76 8.30 2.99
N LYS A 85 -14.56 8.40 4.06
CA LYS A 85 -16.00 8.66 3.98
C LYS A 85 -16.37 9.90 4.79
N ASP A 86 -17.37 10.64 4.29
CA ASP A 86 -18.01 11.73 5.05
C ASP A 86 -18.81 11.12 6.22
N PRO A 87 -18.82 11.73 7.41
CA PRO A 87 -19.59 11.21 8.56
C PRO A 87 -21.09 10.99 8.31
N ARG A 88 -21.65 11.66 7.30
CA ARG A 88 -23.06 11.49 6.91
C ARG A 88 -23.27 10.35 5.91
N SER A 89 -22.20 9.77 5.41
CA SER A 89 -22.29 8.62 4.51
C SER A 89 -22.83 7.40 5.27
N PRO A 90 -23.71 6.60 4.67
CA PRO A 90 -24.13 5.32 5.25
C PRO A 90 -22.98 4.31 5.35
N GLU A 91 -21.87 4.54 4.63
CA GLU A 91 -20.66 3.73 4.66
C GLU A 91 -19.66 4.21 5.71
N ALA A 92 -19.93 5.35 6.39
CA ALA A 92 -19.07 5.84 7.46
C ALA A 92 -19.04 4.84 8.61
N LYS A 93 -17.85 4.42 9.02
CA LYS A 93 -17.71 3.42 10.07
C LYS A 93 -16.44 3.67 10.90
N THR A 94 -16.61 3.49 12.20
CA THR A 94 -15.52 3.27 13.15
C THR A 94 -15.82 1.94 13.86
N TYR A 95 -14.86 1.04 13.88
CA TYR A 95 -15.01 -0.26 14.55
C TYR A 95 -14.95 -0.09 16.05
N ALA A 96 -15.88 -0.72 16.76
CA ALA A 96 -15.81 -0.84 18.21
C ALA A 96 -14.70 -1.84 18.60
N LEU A 97 -14.14 -1.68 19.80
CA LEU A 97 -13.06 -2.59 20.29
C LEU A 97 -13.49 -4.06 20.26
N GLU A 98 -14.75 -4.36 20.57
CA GLU A 98 -15.26 -5.74 20.50
C GLU A 98 -15.29 -6.29 19.07
N GLU A 99 -15.59 -5.44 18.06
CA GLU A 99 -15.53 -5.83 16.65
C GLU A 99 -14.08 -6.13 16.24
N VAL A 100 -13.13 -5.27 16.66
CA VAL A 100 -11.70 -5.46 16.41
C VAL A 100 -11.23 -6.79 17.04
N ARG A 101 -11.59 -7.03 18.29
CA ARG A 101 -11.25 -8.29 19.00
C ARG A 101 -11.85 -9.52 18.29
N ALA A 102 -13.09 -9.41 17.79
CA ALA A 102 -13.73 -10.49 17.06
C ALA A 102 -13.02 -10.80 15.74
N ILE A 103 -12.63 -9.76 14.98
CA ILE A 103 -11.85 -9.86 13.74
C ILE A 103 -10.50 -10.51 14.04
N SER A 104 -9.77 -10.04 15.07
CA SER A 104 -8.46 -10.54 15.45
C SER A 104 -8.51 -12.02 15.86
N ARG A 105 -9.52 -12.43 16.63
CA ARG A 105 -9.72 -13.86 16.98
C ARG A 105 -9.98 -14.73 15.75
N LYS A 106 -10.79 -14.23 14.79
CA LYS A 106 -11.04 -14.94 13.52
C LYS A 106 -9.76 -15.06 12.69
N ALA A 107 -9.01 -13.96 12.57
CA ALA A 107 -7.75 -13.91 11.86
C ALA A 107 -6.72 -14.88 12.43
N ARG A 108 -6.56 -14.90 13.75
CA ARG A 108 -5.67 -15.85 14.45
C ARG A 108 -6.04 -17.32 14.13
N ARG A 109 -7.33 -17.67 14.16
CA ARG A 109 -7.79 -19.02 13.78
C ARG A 109 -7.51 -19.33 12.30
N ALA A 110 -7.49 -18.33 11.43
CA ALA A 110 -7.12 -18.49 10.03
C ALA A 110 -5.60 -18.50 9.79
N GLY A 111 -4.78 -18.39 10.86
CA GLY A 111 -3.33 -18.44 10.77
C GLY A 111 -2.69 -17.12 10.35
N CYS A 112 -3.37 -15.97 10.52
CA CYS A 112 -2.73 -14.67 10.36
C CYS A 112 -1.70 -14.44 11.45
N SER A 113 -0.54 -13.94 11.09
CA SER A 113 0.57 -13.60 11.97
C SER A 113 0.59 -12.13 12.36
N GLU A 114 -0.07 -11.27 11.60
CA GLU A 114 -0.05 -9.83 11.77
C GLU A 114 -1.43 -9.21 11.59
N ALA A 115 -1.67 -8.08 12.25
CA ALA A 115 -2.81 -7.19 12.01
C ALA A 115 -2.31 -5.87 11.43
N LEU A 116 -2.82 -5.49 10.26
CA LEU A 116 -2.55 -4.22 9.63
C LEU A 116 -3.74 -3.29 9.90
N PHE A 117 -3.54 -2.31 10.77
CA PHE A 117 -4.53 -1.26 11.00
C PHE A 117 -4.42 -0.18 9.93
N CYS A 118 -5.57 0.20 9.37
CA CYS A 118 -5.72 1.33 8.49
C CYS A 118 -6.78 2.27 9.06
N LEU A 119 -6.53 3.57 8.97
CA LEU A 119 -7.46 4.56 9.51
C LEU A 119 -7.33 5.88 8.74
N GLY A 120 -8.37 6.70 8.79
CA GLY A 120 -8.29 8.07 8.31
C GLY A 120 -7.47 8.96 9.24
N ASP A 121 -6.85 10.00 8.70
CA ASP A 121 -6.04 10.93 9.49
C ASP A 121 -6.92 11.83 10.37
N LYS A 122 -6.68 11.77 11.66
CA LYS A 122 -7.19 12.66 12.73
C LYS A 122 -8.65 13.14 12.52
N PRO A 123 -9.63 12.24 12.37
CA PRO A 123 -11.01 12.66 12.17
C PRO A 123 -11.57 13.48 13.34
N GLU A 124 -11.05 13.32 14.55
CA GLU A 124 -11.39 14.10 15.73
C GLU A 124 -11.12 15.60 15.57
N VAL A 125 -10.18 15.99 14.72
CA VAL A 125 -9.87 17.39 14.43
C VAL A 125 -10.94 18.01 13.52
N ALA A 126 -11.43 17.24 12.55
CA ALA A 126 -12.37 17.71 11.54
C ALA A 126 -13.84 17.57 11.97
N TYR A 127 -14.17 16.53 12.75
CA TYR A 127 -15.55 16.15 13.04
C TYR A 127 -15.84 16.15 14.54
N ARG A 128 -16.60 17.17 14.99
CA ARG A 128 -17.00 17.33 16.39
C ARG A 128 -17.71 16.08 16.93
N GLY A 129 -18.67 15.52 16.19
CA GLY A 129 -19.41 14.36 16.62
C GLY A 129 -18.53 13.12 16.86
N TYR A 130 -17.49 12.94 16.03
CA TYR A 130 -16.51 11.88 16.23
C TYR A 130 -15.63 12.13 17.47
N ARG A 131 -15.18 13.35 17.68
CA ARG A 131 -14.44 13.75 18.89
C ARG A 131 -15.26 13.54 20.16
N ASP A 132 -16.53 13.94 20.15
CA ASP A 132 -17.43 13.77 21.29
C ASP A 132 -17.64 12.26 21.58
N TRP A 133 -17.75 11.45 20.53
CA TRP A 133 -17.83 9.98 20.63
C TRP A 133 -16.57 9.39 21.24
N LEU A 134 -15.36 9.77 20.77
CA LEU A 134 -14.08 9.34 21.36
C LEU A 134 -13.99 9.71 22.85
N GLY A 135 -14.34 10.94 23.20
CA GLY A 135 -14.35 11.40 24.60
C GLY A 135 -15.29 10.61 25.49
N ALA A 136 -16.45 10.23 24.98
CA ALA A 136 -17.40 9.36 25.68
C ALA A 136 -16.86 7.93 25.91
N GLN A 137 -15.92 7.48 25.06
CA GLN A 137 -15.19 6.21 25.24
C GLN A 137 -13.94 6.35 26.12
N GLY A 138 -13.60 7.56 26.56
CA GLY A 138 -12.43 7.83 27.40
C GLY A 138 -11.14 8.13 26.64
N TYR A 139 -11.19 8.40 25.31
CA TYR A 139 -10.02 8.66 24.48
C TYR A 139 -10.00 10.11 23.99
N GLY A 140 -8.81 10.71 24.00
CA GLY A 140 -8.60 12.07 23.51
C GLY A 140 -8.31 12.13 22.00
N SER A 141 -7.89 11.01 21.40
CA SER A 141 -7.51 10.95 19.99
C SER A 141 -7.77 9.57 19.37
N THR A 142 -7.86 9.54 18.04
CA THR A 142 -7.92 8.28 17.27
C THR A 142 -6.67 7.43 17.50
N ALA A 143 -5.52 8.05 17.74
CA ALA A 143 -4.27 7.33 18.03
C ALA A 143 -4.34 6.59 19.38
N GLU A 144 -4.90 7.22 20.43
CA GLU A 144 -5.13 6.55 21.72
C GLU A 144 -6.11 5.39 21.57
N TYR A 145 -7.18 5.58 20.81
CA TYR A 145 -8.16 4.53 20.50
C TYR A 145 -7.52 3.35 19.74
N LEU A 146 -6.60 3.64 18.80
CA LEU A 146 -5.85 2.61 18.08
C LEU A 146 -4.96 1.79 19.02
N VAL A 147 -4.31 2.43 19.99
CA VAL A 147 -3.44 1.72 20.96
C VAL A 147 -4.22 0.74 21.81
N GLU A 148 -5.49 1.03 22.11
CA GLU A 148 -6.36 0.13 22.87
C GLU A 148 -6.94 -1.00 22.00
N ALA A 149 -7.06 -0.75 20.70
CA ALA A 149 -7.66 -1.67 19.74
C ALA A 149 -6.74 -2.84 19.37
#